data_9889e26b0f16f6187cb956401dc81f21
#
_entry.id   9889e26b0f16f6187cb956401dc81f21
#
_cell.length_a   1.000
_cell.length_b   1.000
_cell.length_c   1.000
_cell.angle_alpha   90.00
_cell.angle_beta   90.00
_cell.angle_gamma   90.00
#
_symmetry.space_group_name_H-M   'P 1'
#
loop_
_entity.id
_entity.type
_entity.pdbx_description
1 polymer ?
#
loop_
_entity_poly.entity_id
_entity_poly.type
_entity_poly.pdbx_seq_one_letter_code
_entity_poly.pdbx_strand_id
1 'polypeptide(L)'
;NLKIRLSVDSFYDSISKKKQKTKIDPKKLSKSLGYDEKIINEFPDEINMGLSCGNPINHLKIKEGQSLIDLGCGAGMDIFVTKMKNPKVGTLYGLDRLDSMLEKAKKVKDNKKFDNVEFIKGELINIPLEDQSVDRVISNCVINLEPDKQKVYDEIYRILKEDGMFVIS
;
A
#
# COMPACT_ATOMS: atom_id res chain seq x y z
N ASN A 1 -21.10 11.19 5.57
CA ASN A 1 -19.80 10.51 5.38
C ASN A 1 -19.00 11.00 4.16
N LEU A 2 -19.65 11.57 3.13
CA LEU A 2 -18.97 12.16 1.98
C LEU A 2 -17.98 13.29 2.38
N LYS A 3 -18.38 14.13 3.34
CA LYS A 3 -17.51 15.23 3.84
C LYS A 3 -16.21 14.72 4.46
N ILE A 4 -16.24 13.63 5.20
CA ILE A 4 -15.05 13.03 5.83
C ILE A 4 -14.11 12.52 4.73
N ARG A 5 -14.64 11.77 3.75
CA ARG A 5 -13.85 11.27 2.62
C ARG A 5 -13.19 12.39 1.84
N LEU A 6 -13.92 13.43 1.46
CA LEU A 6 -13.40 14.58 0.73
C LEU A 6 -12.30 15.32 1.52
N SER A 7 -12.43 15.42 2.84
CA SER A 7 -11.41 16.02 3.70
C SER A 7 -10.13 15.18 3.75
N VAL A 8 -10.28 13.86 3.88
CA VAL A 8 -9.16 12.91 3.84
C VAL A 8 -8.46 12.96 2.49
N ASP A 9 -9.20 12.91 1.39
CA ASP A 9 -8.64 12.98 0.03
C ASP A 9 -7.88 14.27 -0.21
N SER A 10 -8.44 15.41 0.17
CA SER A 10 -7.81 16.72 0.06
C SER A 10 -6.49 16.78 0.83
N PHE A 11 -6.46 16.21 2.04
CA PHE A 11 -5.26 16.16 2.87
C PHE A 11 -4.15 15.33 2.20
N TYR A 12 -4.43 14.09 1.81
CA TYR A 12 -3.44 13.21 1.19
C TYR A 12 -3.00 13.69 -0.20
N ASP A 13 -3.91 14.26 -0.99
CA ASP A 13 -3.57 14.87 -2.28
C ASP A 13 -2.65 16.08 -2.09
N SER A 14 -2.84 16.89 -1.04
CA SER A 14 -1.97 18.02 -0.72
C SER A 14 -0.55 17.57 -0.33
N ILE A 15 -0.43 16.48 0.41
CA ILE A 15 0.87 15.87 0.73
C ILE A 15 1.52 15.31 -0.53
N SER A 16 0.76 14.56 -1.33
CA SER A 16 1.25 14.01 -2.61
C SER A 16 1.83 15.10 -3.52
N LYS A 17 1.19 16.25 -3.59
CA LYS A 17 1.63 17.40 -4.39
C LYS A 17 2.70 18.27 -3.72
N LYS A 18 3.29 17.83 -2.60
CA LYS A 18 4.28 18.58 -1.80
C LYS A 18 3.80 19.96 -1.31
N LYS A 19 2.49 20.17 -1.24
CA LYS A 19 1.91 21.42 -0.68
C LYS A 19 1.98 21.48 0.84
N GLN A 20 2.04 20.32 1.49
CA GLN A 20 2.28 20.19 2.93
C GLN A 20 3.48 19.26 3.16
N LYS A 21 4.36 19.65 4.11
CA LYS A 21 5.44 18.78 4.59
C LYS A 21 5.00 18.11 5.88
N THR A 22 5.25 16.84 6.02
CA THR A 22 5.16 16.15 7.30
C THR A 22 6.22 16.75 8.25
N LYS A 23 5.88 16.92 9.52
CA LYS A 23 6.83 17.42 10.53
C LYS A 23 7.94 16.41 10.86
N ILE A 24 7.79 15.18 10.44
CA ILE A 24 8.69 14.06 10.72
C ILE A 24 9.50 13.77 9.45
N ASP A 25 10.80 13.53 9.61
CA ASP A 25 11.66 13.05 8.55
C ASP A 25 11.20 11.62 8.13
N PRO A 26 10.75 11.43 6.87
CA PRO A 26 10.21 10.16 6.42
C PRO A 26 11.19 8.99 6.56
N LYS A 27 12.49 9.22 6.30
CA LYS A 27 13.51 8.17 6.40
C LYS A 27 13.76 7.75 7.84
N LYS A 28 13.80 8.72 8.77
CA LYS A 28 13.92 8.42 10.21
C LYS A 28 12.72 7.65 10.73
N LEU A 29 11.51 8.03 10.29
CA LEU A 29 10.30 7.30 10.66
C LEU A 29 10.36 5.86 10.15
N SER A 30 10.63 5.65 8.87
CA SER A 30 10.69 4.31 8.29
C SER A 30 11.73 3.43 8.99
N LYS A 31 12.90 3.98 9.31
CA LYS A 31 13.91 3.28 10.09
C LYS A 31 13.41 2.87 11.48
N SER A 32 12.73 3.78 12.20
CA SER A 32 12.17 3.48 13.52
C SER A 32 11.08 2.41 13.48
N LEU A 33 10.38 2.27 12.35
CA LEU A 33 9.38 1.22 12.09
C LEU A 33 10.00 -0.10 11.59
N GLY A 34 11.33 -0.17 11.48
CA GLY A 34 12.05 -1.40 11.10
C GLY A 34 12.07 -1.68 9.61
N TYR A 35 11.87 -0.68 8.75
CA TYR A 35 12.14 -0.84 7.32
C TYR A 35 13.63 -0.88 7.05
N ASP A 36 14.04 -1.67 6.06
CA ASP A 36 15.44 -1.76 5.62
C ASP A 36 15.85 -0.47 4.89
N GLU A 37 16.78 0.28 5.49
CA GLU A 37 17.28 1.54 4.92
C GLU A 37 17.91 1.35 3.53
N LYS A 38 18.57 0.23 3.28
CA LYS A 38 19.19 -0.04 1.97
C LYS A 38 18.11 -0.14 0.90
N ILE A 39 17.01 -0.85 1.20
CA ILE A 39 15.89 -1.00 0.28
C ILE A 39 15.19 0.34 0.07
N ILE A 40 14.91 1.10 1.15
CA ILE A 40 14.23 2.40 1.01
C ILE A 40 15.05 3.38 0.16
N ASN A 41 16.36 3.40 0.31
CA ASN A 41 17.24 4.29 -0.44
C ASN A 41 17.36 3.95 -1.93
N GLU A 42 16.89 2.77 -2.36
CA GLU A 42 16.79 2.40 -3.78
C GLU A 42 15.67 3.14 -4.53
N PHE A 43 14.78 3.83 -3.79
CA PHE A 43 13.62 4.49 -4.35
C PHE A 43 13.66 6.01 -4.15
N PRO A 44 12.98 6.78 -5.03
CA PRO A 44 12.88 8.23 -4.87
C PRO A 44 12.22 8.62 -3.55
N ASP A 45 12.69 9.72 -2.94
CA ASP A 45 12.13 10.20 -1.66
C ASP A 45 10.62 10.47 -1.70
N GLU A 46 10.08 10.71 -2.90
CA GLU A 46 8.66 11.02 -3.10
C GLU A 46 7.70 9.84 -2.90
N ILE A 47 8.20 8.60 -2.80
CA ILE A 47 7.36 7.46 -2.42
C ILE A 47 7.32 7.22 -0.91
N ASN A 48 8.32 7.66 -0.18
CA ASN A 48 8.36 7.61 1.28
C ASN A 48 7.89 8.94 1.85
N MET A 49 6.60 9.07 2.05
CA MET A 49 5.97 10.31 2.49
C MET A 49 5.89 10.47 4.02
N GLY A 50 6.42 9.52 4.79
CA GLY A 50 6.37 9.54 6.25
C GLY A 50 4.95 9.41 6.80
N LEU A 51 4.12 8.61 6.16
CA LEU A 51 2.70 8.40 6.50
C LEU A 51 2.43 7.03 7.13
N SER A 52 3.46 6.18 7.24
CA SER A 52 3.32 4.84 7.82
C SER A 52 3.15 4.91 9.33
N CYS A 53 2.26 4.07 9.87
CA CYS A 53 2.04 3.90 11.31
C CYS A 53 2.74 2.65 11.85
N GLY A 54 3.11 1.73 10.96
CA GLY A 54 3.76 0.47 11.28
C GLY A 54 4.48 -0.10 10.06
N ASN A 55 4.87 -1.38 10.17
CA ASN A 55 5.52 -2.12 9.10
C ASN A 55 4.87 -3.49 8.96
N PRO A 56 3.76 -3.60 8.21
CA PRO A 56 3.04 -4.85 8.06
C PRO A 56 3.89 -5.93 7.36
N ILE A 57 4.89 -5.53 6.57
CA ILE A 57 5.76 -6.45 5.82
C ILE A 57 6.58 -7.34 6.77
N ASN A 58 6.96 -6.83 7.94
CA ASN A 58 7.74 -7.63 8.91
C ASN A 58 6.96 -8.83 9.48
N HIS A 59 5.64 -8.76 9.42
CA HIS A 59 4.73 -9.83 9.87
C HIS A 59 4.17 -10.66 8.70
N LEU A 60 4.48 -10.25 7.48
CA LEU A 60 4.01 -10.88 6.27
C LEU A 60 4.83 -12.13 5.94
N LYS A 61 4.20 -13.30 6.12
CA LYS A 61 4.78 -14.58 5.71
C LYS A 61 4.36 -14.86 4.26
N ILE A 62 5.02 -14.23 3.30
CA ILE A 62 4.78 -14.46 1.87
C ILE A 62 5.77 -15.48 1.31
N LYS A 63 5.29 -16.42 0.50
CA LYS A 63 6.09 -17.46 -0.16
C LYS A 63 6.29 -17.12 -1.64
N GLU A 64 7.24 -17.82 -2.27
CA GLU A 64 7.44 -17.75 -3.71
C GLU A 64 6.13 -18.06 -4.48
N GLY A 65 5.83 -17.27 -5.50
CA GLY A 65 4.63 -17.40 -6.32
C GLY A 65 3.33 -16.87 -5.70
N GLN A 66 3.30 -16.56 -4.40
CA GLN A 66 2.10 -16.00 -3.77
C GLN A 66 1.86 -14.55 -4.17
N SER A 67 0.59 -14.20 -4.33
CA SER A 67 0.12 -12.85 -4.63
C SER A 67 -0.20 -12.04 -3.35
N LEU A 68 -0.11 -10.71 -3.47
CA LEU A 68 -0.41 -9.78 -2.38
C LEU A 68 -1.14 -8.55 -2.91
N ILE A 69 -2.04 -8.02 -2.11
CA ILE A 69 -2.57 -6.66 -2.30
C ILE A 69 -2.28 -5.78 -1.09
N ASP A 70 -1.87 -4.53 -1.36
CA ASP A 70 -1.75 -3.45 -0.38
C ASP A 70 -2.94 -2.49 -0.52
N LEU A 71 -3.76 -2.40 0.52
CA LEU A 71 -4.97 -1.58 0.56
C LEU A 71 -4.64 -0.18 1.06
N GLY A 72 -4.81 0.82 0.19
CA GLY A 72 -4.36 2.19 0.42
C GLY A 72 -2.85 2.33 0.26
N CYS A 73 -2.32 1.79 -0.82
CA CYS A 73 -0.88 1.67 -1.06
C CYS A 73 -0.15 3.01 -1.20
N GLY A 74 -0.86 4.13 -1.34
CA GLY A 74 -0.26 5.42 -1.60
C GLY A 74 0.67 5.39 -2.82
N ALA A 75 1.89 5.89 -2.66
CA ALA A 75 2.90 5.84 -3.72
C ALA A 75 3.66 4.49 -3.83
N GLY A 76 3.15 3.43 -3.18
CA GLY A 76 3.59 2.05 -3.40
C GLY A 76 4.79 1.59 -2.57
N MET A 77 5.15 2.30 -1.49
CA MET A 77 6.33 1.96 -0.70
C MET A 77 6.33 0.50 -0.20
N ASP A 78 5.24 0.03 0.42
CA ASP A 78 5.15 -1.32 0.97
C ASP A 78 5.17 -2.40 -0.13
N ILE A 79 4.59 -2.12 -1.29
CA ILE A 79 4.67 -2.97 -2.48
C ILE A 79 6.12 -3.13 -2.94
N PHE A 80 6.85 -2.03 -3.08
CA PHE A 80 8.24 -2.06 -3.56
C PHE A 80 9.18 -2.73 -2.57
N VAL A 81 9.02 -2.45 -1.27
CA VAL A 81 9.80 -3.14 -0.22
C VAL A 81 9.50 -4.64 -0.23
N THR A 82 8.24 -5.03 -0.39
CA THR A 82 7.86 -6.46 -0.53
C THR A 82 8.52 -7.10 -1.75
N LYS A 83 8.50 -6.44 -2.91
CA LYS A 83 9.15 -6.93 -4.14
C LYS A 83 10.65 -7.12 -3.96
N MET A 84 11.32 -6.15 -3.35
CA MET A 84 12.78 -6.23 -3.15
C MET A 84 13.18 -7.33 -2.16
N LYS A 85 12.39 -7.52 -1.08
CA LYS A 85 12.63 -8.60 -0.11
C LYS A 85 12.30 -9.99 -0.66
N ASN A 86 11.34 -10.07 -1.59
CA ASN A 86 10.83 -11.33 -2.13
C ASN A 86 10.83 -11.30 -3.67
N PRO A 87 12.00 -11.44 -4.32
CA PRO A 87 12.13 -11.28 -5.77
C PRO A 87 11.24 -12.23 -6.59
N LYS A 88 10.94 -13.42 -6.04
CA LYS A 88 10.14 -14.47 -6.68
C LYS A 88 8.67 -14.46 -6.24
N VAL A 89 8.20 -13.41 -5.58
CA VAL A 89 6.78 -13.25 -5.25
C VAL A 89 5.93 -13.22 -6.54
N GLY A 90 4.69 -13.67 -6.44
CA GLY A 90 3.70 -13.58 -7.52
C GLY A 90 3.30 -12.13 -7.79
N THR A 91 2.08 -11.92 -8.23
CA THR A 91 1.59 -10.57 -8.54
C THR A 91 1.39 -9.75 -7.26
N LEU A 92 1.89 -8.52 -7.28
CA LEU A 92 1.71 -7.52 -6.23
C LEU A 92 0.74 -6.44 -6.72
N TYR A 93 -0.38 -6.29 -6.02
CA TYR A 93 -1.38 -5.27 -6.32
C TYR A 93 -1.28 -4.13 -5.31
N GLY A 94 -1.24 -2.89 -5.80
CA GLY A 94 -1.39 -1.70 -4.97
C GLY A 94 -2.72 -1.02 -5.28
N LEU A 95 -3.64 -0.96 -4.31
CA LEU A 95 -4.91 -0.29 -4.44
C LEU A 95 -4.88 1.07 -3.77
N ASP A 96 -5.21 2.12 -4.49
CA ASP A 96 -5.44 3.46 -3.93
C ASP A 96 -6.54 4.17 -4.72
N ARG A 97 -7.19 5.15 -4.10
CA ARG A 97 -8.24 5.95 -4.76
C ARG A 97 -7.71 7.24 -5.40
N LEU A 98 -6.50 7.68 -5.00
CA LEU A 98 -5.90 8.93 -5.46
C LEU A 98 -4.99 8.73 -6.67
N ASP A 99 -5.36 9.32 -7.81
CA ASP A 99 -4.56 9.26 -9.04
C ASP A 99 -3.14 9.81 -8.80
N SER A 100 -3.00 10.89 -8.03
CA SER A 100 -1.71 11.51 -7.73
C SER A 100 -0.73 10.58 -6.99
N MET A 101 -1.24 9.62 -6.23
CA MET A 101 -0.47 8.56 -5.57
C MET A 101 -0.06 7.48 -6.57
N LEU A 102 -1.06 6.97 -7.30
CA LEU A 102 -0.84 5.89 -8.27
C LEU A 102 0.09 6.29 -9.41
N GLU A 103 0.06 7.54 -9.86
CA GLU A 103 0.98 8.06 -10.88
C GLU A 103 2.44 7.98 -10.43
N LYS A 104 2.74 8.31 -9.17
CA LYS A 104 4.08 8.17 -8.61
C LYS A 104 4.51 6.72 -8.53
N ALA A 105 3.63 5.87 -8.02
CA ALA A 105 3.87 4.44 -7.92
C ALA A 105 4.15 3.82 -9.30
N LYS A 106 3.33 4.13 -10.31
CA LYS A 106 3.50 3.65 -11.68
C LYS A 106 4.84 4.07 -12.29
N LYS A 107 5.26 5.32 -12.10
CA LYS A 107 6.57 5.79 -12.58
C LYS A 107 7.73 4.98 -12.00
N VAL A 108 7.69 4.67 -10.71
CA VAL A 108 8.73 3.87 -10.05
C VAL A 108 8.70 2.43 -10.56
N LYS A 109 7.51 1.82 -10.66
CA LYS A 109 7.31 0.50 -11.25
C LYS A 109 7.96 0.39 -12.63
N ASP A 110 7.66 1.35 -13.52
CA ASP A 110 8.13 1.35 -14.91
C ASP A 110 9.66 1.53 -14.97
N ASN A 111 10.21 2.46 -14.18
CA ASN A 111 11.65 2.70 -14.11
C ASN A 111 12.42 1.47 -13.58
N LYS A 112 11.87 0.75 -12.62
CA LYS A 112 12.48 -0.47 -12.04
C LYS A 112 12.12 -1.74 -12.82
N LYS A 113 11.27 -1.66 -13.84
CA LYS A 113 10.79 -2.79 -14.67
C LYS A 113 10.21 -3.94 -13.81
N PHE A 114 9.32 -3.57 -12.88
CA PHE A 114 8.64 -4.54 -12.02
C PHE A 114 7.40 -5.09 -12.73
N ASP A 115 7.56 -6.07 -13.60
CA ASP A 115 6.48 -6.58 -14.48
C ASP A 115 5.33 -7.24 -13.71
N ASN A 116 5.60 -7.78 -12.52
CA ASN A 116 4.61 -8.41 -11.67
C ASN A 116 4.00 -7.48 -10.60
N VAL A 117 4.10 -6.16 -10.78
CA VAL A 117 3.47 -5.16 -9.92
C VAL A 117 2.36 -4.46 -10.68
N GLU A 118 1.18 -4.35 -10.09
CA GLU A 118 0.02 -3.68 -10.67
C GLU A 118 -0.55 -2.64 -9.71
N PHE A 119 -0.79 -1.42 -10.20
CA PHE A 119 -1.43 -0.36 -9.43
C PHE A 119 -2.83 -0.08 -9.96
N ILE A 120 -3.81 -0.24 -9.08
CA ILE A 120 -5.25 -0.25 -9.39
C ILE A 120 -5.91 0.92 -8.67
N LYS A 121 -6.72 1.70 -9.38
CA LYS A 121 -7.58 2.68 -8.78
C LYS A 121 -8.85 2.02 -8.27
N GLY A 122 -9.18 2.22 -6.98
CA GLY A 122 -10.37 1.63 -6.40
C GLY A 122 -10.59 2.06 -4.95
N GLU A 123 -11.69 1.58 -4.41
CA GLU A 123 -12.12 1.83 -3.02
C GLU A 123 -11.97 0.57 -2.18
N LEU A 124 -11.64 0.72 -0.89
CA LEU A 124 -11.48 -0.41 0.03
C LEU A 124 -12.78 -1.21 0.23
N ILE A 125 -13.92 -0.56 0.05
CA ILE A 125 -15.26 -1.16 0.20
C ILE A 125 -15.81 -1.79 -1.09
N ASN A 126 -15.02 -1.79 -2.16
CA ASN A 126 -15.34 -2.39 -3.46
C ASN A 126 -14.01 -2.62 -4.22
N ILE A 127 -13.30 -3.69 -3.86
CA ILE A 127 -11.98 -4.00 -4.41
C ILE A 127 -12.16 -4.69 -5.77
N PRO A 128 -11.57 -4.14 -6.86
CA PRO A 128 -11.76 -4.67 -8.22
C PRO A 128 -10.88 -5.91 -8.48
N LEU A 129 -10.99 -6.90 -7.63
CA LEU A 129 -10.38 -8.23 -7.78
C LEU A 129 -11.45 -9.30 -7.60
N GLU A 130 -11.22 -10.45 -8.23
CA GLU A 130 -12.09 -11.62 -8.10
C GLU A 130 -12.07 -12.20 -6.69
N ASP A 131 -13.11 -12.96 -6.34
CA ASP A 131 -13.16 -13.72 -5.10
C ASP A 131 -11.98 -14.70 -5.02
N GLN A 132 -11.44 -14.89 -3.82
CA GLN A 132 -10.37 -15.85 -3.55
C GLN A 132 -9.17 -15.74 -4.51
N SER A 133 -8.76 -14.50 -4.86
CA SER A 133 -7.74 -14.22 -5.88
C SER A 133 -6.35 -13.94 -5.32
N VAL A 134 -6.24 -13.54 -4.03
CA VAL A 134 -4.96 -13.17 -3.43
C VAL A 134 -4.62 -14.01 -2.21
N ASP A 135 -3.32 -14.25 -2.01
CA ASP A 135 -2.81 -15.02 -0.88
C ASP A 135 -2.58 -14.15 0.36
N ARG A 136 -2.29 -12.87 0.17
CA ARG A 136 -1.95 -11.93 1.25
C ARG A 136 -2.59 -10.58 1.03
N VAL A 137 -3.04 -9.98 2.13
CA VAL A 137 -3.53 -8.59 2.17
C VAL A 137 -2.73 -7.84 3.21
N ILE A 138 -2.24 -6.66 2.88
CA ILE A 138 -1.69 -5.71 3.85
C ILE A 138 -2.45 -4.39 3.78
N SER A 139 -2.41 -3.65 4.88
CA SER A 139 -2.89 -2.28 4.93
C SER A 139 -2.15 -1.51 6.03
N ASN A 140 -1.74 -0.29 5.71
CA ASN A 140 -0.98 0.56 6.62
C ASN A 140 -1.69 1.92 6.78
N CYS A 141 -2.26 2.19 7.98
CA CYS A 141 -2.90 3.46 8.38
C CYS A 141 -4.13 3.90 7.56
N VAL A 142 -4.82 3.02 6.84
CA VAL A 142 -5.90 3.47 5.95
C VAL A 142 -7.29 2.98 6.36
N ILE A 143 -7.43 1.77 6.91
CA ILE A 143 -8.75 1.19 7.24
C ILE A 143 -9.51 2.03 8.29
N ASN A 144 -8.79 2.64 9.22
CA ASN A 144 -9.37 3.51 10.24
C ASN A 144 -10.02 4.78 9.65
N LEU A 145 -9.66 5.17 8.44
CA LEU A 145 -10.21 6.32 7.73
C LEU A 145 -11.55 6.00 7.03
N GLU A 146 -11.86 4.70 6.84
CA GLU A 146 -13.13 4.30 6.25
C GLU A 146 -14.26 4.33 7.29
N PRO A 147 -15.39 4.98 6.94
CA PRO A 147 -16.56 5.03 7.83
C PRO A 147 -17.20 3.66 8.07
N ASP A 148 -17.21 2.81 7.06
CA ASP A 148 -17.80 1.46 7.09
C ASP A 148 -16.69 0.40 7.06
N LYS A 149 -16.14 0.14 8.24
CA LYS A 149 -15.05 -0.83 8.38
C LYS A 149 -15.50 -2.27 8.11
N GLN A 150 -16.78 -2.57 8.41
CA GLN A 150 -17.32 -3.92 8.17
C GLN A 150 -17.21 -4.27 6.69
N LYS A 151 -17.63 -3.38 5.81
CA LYS A 151 -17.52 -3.61 4.35
C LYS A 151 -16.06 -3.81 3.90
N VAL A 152 -15.10 -3.12 4.51
CA VAL A 152 -13.67 -3.34 4.19
C VAL A 152 -13.26 -4.77 4.57
N TYR A 153 -13.64 -5.23 5.77
CA TYR A 153 -13.33 -6.61 6.19
C TYR A 153 -14.07 -7.66 5.35
N ASP A 154 -15.31 -7.39 4.94
CA ASP A 154 -16.06 -8.27 4.03
C ASP A 154 -15.35 -8.40 2.68
N GLU A 155 -14.83 -7.29 2.13
CA GLU A 155 -14.04 -7.29 0.89
C GLU A 155 -12.69 -8.01 1.07
N ILE A 156 -11.98 -7.79 2.17
CA ILE A 156 -10.74 -8.53 2.49
C ILE A 156 -11.02 -10.04 2.53
N TYR A 157 -12.09 -10.44 3.21
CA TYR A 157 -12.49 -11.85 3.29
C TYR A 157 -12.85 -12.42 1.91
N ARG A 158 -13.57 -11.65 1.09
CA ARG A 158 -13.98 -12.06 -0.25
C ARG A 158 -12.80 -12.35 -1.17
N ILE A 159 -11.80 -11.45 -1.20
CA ILE A 159 -10.65 -11.57 -2.12
C ILE A 159 -9.58 -12.53 -1.63
N LEU A 160 -9.51 -12.82 -0.32
CA LEU A 160 -8.53 -13.75 0.23
C LEU A 160 -8.86 -15.19 -0.14
N LYS A 161 -7.86 -15.94 -0.56
CA LYS A 161 -7.93 -17.40 -0.70
C LYS A 161 -8.16 -18.06 0.67
N GLU A 162 -8.58 -19.33 0.68
CA GLU A 162 -8.92 -20.09 1.89
C GLU A 162 -7.80 -20.06 2.94
N ASP A 163 -6.53 -20.22 2.53
CA ASP A 163 -5.35 -20.14 3.41
C ASP A 163 -4.72 -18.73 3.41
N GLY A 164 -5.47 -17.73 3.01
CA GLY A 164 -4.99 -16.36 2.92
C GLY A 164 -4.78 -15.72 4.29
N MET A 165 -3.88 -14.75 4.36
CA MET A 165 -3.59 -14.00 5.58
C MET A 165 -3.64 -12.51 5.30
N PHE A 166 -4.16 -11.72 6.25
CA PHE A 166 -4.03 -10.26 6.22
C PHE A 166 -3.24 -9.74 7.42
N VAL A 167 -2.53 -8.63 7.21
CA VAL A 167 -1.77 -7.90 8.23
C VAL A 167 -2.10 -6.41 8.13
N ILE A 168 -2.53 -5.82 9.23
CA ILE A 168 -2.94 -4.41 9.33
C ILE A 168 -2.08 -3.72 10.38
N SER A 169 -1.66 -2.49 10.07
CA SER A 169 -0.97 -1.58 10.99
C SER A 169 -1.77 -0.29 11.19
#